data_e590202db41d59b49cc22dc9b1afccc9
#
_entry.id   e590202db41d59b49cc22dc9b1afccc9
#
_cell.length_a   1.000
_cell.length_b   1.000
_cell.length_c   1.000
_cell.angle_alpha   90.00
_cell.angle_beta   90.00
_cell.angle_gamma   90.00
#
_symmetry.space_group_name_H-M   'P 1'
#
loop_
_entity.id
_entity.type
_entity.pdbx_description
1 polymer ?
#
loop_
_entity_poly.entity_id
_entity_poly.type
_entity_poly.pdbx_seq_one_letter_code
_entity_poly.pdbx_strand_id
1 'polypeptide(L)'
;MSGLAQIHRAGIAALERPGNEPAPVICLHGFGSHALSYGAMMAALRPDLRALSWDMPGYGGSDALGMAEPSASDYAAALRRLLDTSGLQQVVLVGHSLGTLIAAAMARLYPERVKALLLLSPTAGFGAAPSDPLPDVVAGRLNAFAAEGAAAYAKARAANLVYDPSRHGDVVASVARGMAALRADGFAQAGAMLARARIFDDLAEVQCPTLVAVGAQDKVTPPEKVAMIVDAVPSHWRIEASMVVVPECGHALTQQRPLEAAKLVADVVDFQAPSP
;
A
#
# COMPACT_ATOMS: atom_id res chain seq x y z
N MET A 1 -18.10 -8.09 8.75
CA MET A 1 -16.88 -8.57 8.08
C MET A 1 -16.86 -10.10 8.00
N SER A 2 -17.98 -10.69 7.58
CA SER A 2 -18.12 -12.13 7.34
C SER A 2 -17.42 -12.47 6.02
N GLY A 3 -16.46 -13.40 6.04
CA GLY A 3 -15.80 -13.91 4.84
C GLY A 3 -14.30 -13.65 4.71
N LEU A 4 -13.67 -12.93 5.66
CA LEU A 4 -12.22 -12.78 5.71
C LEU A 4 -11.63 -13.76 6.74
N ALA A 5 -10.66 -14.57 6.32
CA ALA A 5 -9.91 -15.49 7.17
C ALA A 5 -8.54 -14.89 7.53
N GLN A 6 -8.11 -15.07 8.77
CA GLN A 6 -6.71 -14.79 9.13
C GLN A 6 -5.83 -15.94 8.70
N ILE A 7 -4.70 -15.63 8.08
CA ILE A 7 -3.66 -16.60 7.73
C ILE A 7 -2.32 -16.10 8.26
N HIS A 8 -1.39 -17.03 8.49
CA HIS A 8 -0.02 -16.72 8.85
C HIS A 8 0.92 -17.65 8.07
N ARG A 9 1.77 -17.09 7.20
CA ARG A 9 2.69 -17.84 6.34
C ARG A 9 4.02 -17.12 6.20
N ALA A 10 5.12 -17.84 6.25
CA ALA A 10 6.47 -17.27 6.14
C ALA A 10 6.75 -16.10 7.11
N GLY A 11 6.19 -16.12 8.32
CA GLY A 11 6.31 -15.02 9.28
C GLY A 11 5.42 -13.82 8.99
N ILE A 12 4.49 -13.92 8.03
CA ILE A 12 3.60 -12.83 7.61
C ILE A 12 2.15 -13.18 7.97
N ALA A 13 1.51 -12.31 8.73
CA ALA A 13 0.07 -12.33 8.97
C ALA A 13 -0.66 -11.62 7.82
N ALA A 14 -1.78 -12.17 7.40
CA ALA A 14 -2.62 -11.55 6.38
C ALA A 14 -4.10 -11.90 6.60
N LEU A 15 -4.96 -11.10 5.97
CA LEU A 15 -6.38 -11.38 5.81
C LEU A 15 -6.61 -11.92 4.41
N GLU A 16 -7.28 -13.05 4.31
CA GLU A 16 -7.60 -13.68 3.03
C GLU A 16 -9.11 -13.65 2.79
N ARG A 17 -9.49 -13.24 1.60
CA ARG A 17 -10.81 -13.38 1.02
C ARG A 17 -10.75 -14.47 -0.05
N PRO A 18 -11.60 -15.51 0.03
CA PRO A 18 -11.61 -16.57 -0.97
C PRO A 18 -12.07 -16.05 -2.35
N GLY A 19 -11.67 -16.75 -3.38
CA GLY A 19 -12.02 -16.54 -4.78
C GLY A 19 -11.30 -17.57 -5.64
N ASN A 20 -11.63 -17.66 -6.92
CA ASN A 20 -11.11 -18.65 -7.87
C ASN A 20 -10.38 -18.02 -9.07
N GLU A 21 -10.23 -16.68 -9.10
CA GLU A 21 -9.42 -16.01 -10.10
C GLU A 21 -7.96 -16.48 -10.03
N PRO A 22 -7.32 -16.86 -11.15
CA PRO A 22 -5.95 -17.39 -11.18
C PRO A 22 -4.89 -16.44 -10.62
N ALA A 23 -5.06 -15.12 -10.82
CA ALA A 23 -4.14 -14.11 -10.32
C ALA A 23 -4.81 -13.33 -9.18
N PRO A 24 -4.62 -13.72 -7.91
CA PRO A 24 -5.22 -13.05 -6.78
C PRO A 24 -4.67 -11.63 -6.59
N VAL A 25 -5.48 -10.80 -5.92
CA VAL A 25 -5.16 -9.44 -5.56
C VAL A 25 -4.41 -9.42 -4.23
N ILE A 26 -3.22 -8.82 -4.18
CA ILE A 26 -2.44 -8.63 -2.95
C ILE A 26 -2.42 -7.15 -2.58
N CYS A 27 -2.92 -6.84 -1.38
CA CYS A 27 -3.05 -5.49 -0.87
C CYS A 27 -1.92 -5.17 0.12
N LEU A 28 -1.18 -4.08 -0.15
CA LEU A 28 0.00 -3.63 0.58
C LEU A 28 -0.28 -2.26 1.21
N HIS A 29 -0.41 -2.23 2.52
CA HIS A 29 -0.83 -1.03 3.24
C HIS A 29 0.25 0.05 3.40
N GLY A 30 -0.16 1.26 3.80
CA GLY A 30 0.70 2.43 4.03
C GLY A 30 1.36 2.46 5.42
N PHE A 31 2.16 3.51 5.66
CA PHE A 31 3.06 3.69 6.81
C PHE A 31 2.38 3.63 8.18
N GLY A 32 1.19 4.15 8.34
CA GLY A 32 0.46 4.13 9.62
C GLY A 32 -0.78 3.25 9.56
N SER A 33 -0.75 2.16 8.81
CA SER A 33 -1.92 1.37 8.49
C SER A 33 -1.73 -0.11 8.84
N HIS A 34 -2.62 -1.00 8.36
CA HIS A 34 -2.62 -2.43 8.65
C HIS A 34 -3.51 -3.19 7.63
N ALA A 35 -3.51 -4.52 7.68
CA ALA A 35 -4.28 -5.36 6.76
C ALA A 35 -5.78 -5.02 6.70
N LEU A 36 -6.42 -4.74 7.83
CA LEU A 36 -7.86 -4.41 7.88
C LEU A 36 -8.25 -3.10 7.19
N SER A 37 -7.29 -2.23 6.84
CA SER A 37 -7.58 -1.01 6.08
C SER A 37 -8.17 -1.29 4.69
N TYR A 38 -7.98 -2.49 4.19
CA TYR A 38 -8.57 -2.97 2.94
C TYR A 38 -9.87 -3.75 3.12
N GLY A 39 -10.31 -3.99 4.36
CA GLY A 39 -11.43 -4.88 4.65
C GLY A 39 -12.73 -4.53 3.93
N ALA A 40 -13.10 -3.24 3.90
CA ALA A 40 -14.31 -2.76 3.21
C ALA A 40 -14.16 -2.88 1.68
N MET A 41 -13.00 -2.53 1.12
CA MET A 41 -12.71 -2.71 -0.30
C MET A 41 -12.74 -4.19 -0.69
N MET A 42 -12.09 -5.08 0.07
CA MET A 42 -12.11 -6.52 -0.19
C MET A 42 -13.52 -7.11 -0.14
N ALA A 43 -14.36 -6.63 0.77
CA ALA A 43 -15.77 -7.04 0.85
C ALA A 43 -16.59 -6.59 -0.38
N ALA A 44 -16.19 -5.51 -1.03
CA ALA A 44 -16.85 -4.96 -2.21
C ALA A 44 -16.31 -5.54 -3.55
N LEU A 45 -15.25 -6.34 -3.53
CA LEU A 45 -14.76 -7.01 -4.73
C LEU A 45 -15.78 -8.03 -5.26
N ARG A 46 -15.83 -8.21 -6.57
CA ARG A 46 -16.66 -9.27 -7.19
C ARG A 46 -16.32 -10.66 -6.62
N PRO A 47 -17.28 -11.59 -6.53
CA PRO A 47 -17.12 -12.84 -5.77
C PRO A 47 -15.98 -13.76 -6.21
N ASP A 48 -15.61 -13.75 -7.48
CA ASP A 48 -14.56 -14.57 -8.07
C ASP A 48 -13.13 -14.11 -7.74
N LEU A 49 -12.94 -12.82 -7.35
CA LEU A 49 -11.62 -12.30 -7.00
C LEU A 49 -11.16 -12.82 -5.64
N ARG A 50 -10.11 -13.62 -5.61
CA ARG A 50 -9.36 -13.92 -4.40
C ARG A 50 -8.50 -12.71 -4.04
N ALA A 51 -8.47 -12.33 -2.76
CA ALA A 51 -7.66 -11.22 -2.30
C ALA A 51 -6.97 -11.53 -0.97
N LEU A 52 -5.74 -11.06 -0.82
CA LEU A 52 -4.98 -11.08 0.42
C LEU A 52 -4.57 -9.65 0.79
N SER A 53 -4.79 -9.26 2.04
CA SER A 53 -4.22 -8.02 2.59
C SER A 53 -3.25 -8.39 3.70
N TRP A 54 -1.98 -8.08 3.51
CA TRP A 54 -0.95 -8.43 4.48
C TRP A 54 -0.85 -7.40 5.61
N ASP A 55 -0.40 -7.83 6.77
CA ASP A 55 0.33 -6.94 7.67
C ASP A 55 1.79 -6.97 7.25
N MET A 56 2.35 -5.85 6.79
CA MET A 56 3.75 -5.86 6.36
C MET A 56 4.69 -6.25 7.52
N PRO A 57 5.90 -6.76 7.24
CA PRO A 57 6.86 -7.11 8.30
C PRO A 57 6.98 -6.04 9.38
N GLY A 58 6.87 -6.46 10.65
CA GLY A 58 6.87 -5.58 11.82
C GLY A 58 5.52 -4.97 12.19
N TYR A 59 4.44 -5.25 11.44
CA TYR A 59 3.09 -4.77 11.71
C TYR A 59 2.14 -5.91 12.09
N GLY A 60 1.11 -5.58 12.86
CA GLY A 60 0.10 -6.55 13.27
C GLY A 60 0.70 -7.84 13.82
N GLY A 61 0.32 -8.97 13.23
CA GLY A 61 0.82 -10.30 13.58
C GLY A 61 2.08 -10.74 12.80
N SER A 62 2.66 -9.88 11.96
CA SER A 62 3.84 -10.22 11.17
C SER A 62 5.15 -10.04 11.96
N ASP A 63 6.11 -10.95 11.72
CA ASP A 63 7.46 -10.81 12.25
C ASP A 63 8.14 -9.57 11.65
N ALA A 64 8.99 -8.90 12.42
CA ALA A 64 9.84 -7.84 11.92
C ALA A 64 10.96 -8.41 11.03
N LEU A 65 11.48 -7.61 10.10
CA LEU A 65 12.68 -7.98 9.35
C LEU A 65 13.91 -7.99 10.28
N GLY A 66 14.84 -8.92 10.05
CA GLY A 66 16.04 -9.10 10.87
C GLY A 66 17.11 -8.01 10.69
N MET A 67 16.72 -6.80 10.25
CA MET A 67 17.62 -5.67 10.01
C MET A 67 16.97 -4.35 10.45
N ALA A 68 17.79 -3.38 10.87
CA ALA A 68 17.28 -2.11 11.40
C ALA A 68 16.70 -1.19 10.30
N GLU A 69 17.33 -1.14 9.14
CA GLU A 69 16.96 -0.25 8.02
C GLU A 69 16.69 -1.07 6.75
N PRO A 70 15.55 -1.77 6.65
CA PRO A 70 15.19 -2.51 5.44
C PRO A 70 14.85 -1.55 4.29
N SER A 71 15.22 -1.96 3.08
CA SER A 71 14.85 -1.31 1.83
C SER A 71 13.50 -1.82 1.30
N ALA A 72 12.93 -1.14 0.29
CA ALA A 72 11.74 -1.63 -0.42
C ALA A 72 11.97 -3.03 -1.04
N SER A 73 13.21 -3.32 -1.46
CA SER A 73 13.60 -4.65 -1.99
C SER A 73 13.56 -5.74 -0.92
N ASP A 74 13.88 -5.45 0.33
CA ASP A 74 13.81 -6.42 1.44
C ASP A 74 12.35 -6.77 1.77
N TYR A 75 11.47 -5.77 1.74
CA TYR A 75 10.02 -5.99 1.86
C TYR A 75 9.45 -6.76 0.65
N ALA A 76 9.91 -6.45 -0.57
CA ALA A 76 9.52 -7.21 -1.77
C ALA A 76 9.98 -8.68 -1.68
N ALA A 77 11.18 -8.94 -1.14
CA ALA A 77 11.65 -10.30 -0.90
C ALA A 77 10.81 -11.04 0.16
N ALA A 78 10.33 -10.33 1.20
CA ALA A 78 9.40 -10.90 2.18
C ALA A 78 8.04 -11.21 1.53
N LEU A 79 7.53 -10.32 0.69
CA LEU A 79 6.32 -10.55 -0.10
C LEU A 79 6.46 -11.76 -1.01
N ARG A 80 7.57 -11.89 -1.73
CA ARG A 80 7.84 -13.06 -2.58
C ARG A 80 7.77 -14.37 -1.78
N ARG A 81 8.38 -14.42 -0.59
CA ARG A 81 8.29 -15.62 0.29
C ARG A 81 6.85 -15.93 0.70
N LEU A 82 6.03 -14.89 0.99
CA LEU A 82 4.60 -15.09 1.26
C LEU A 82 3.89 -15.70 0.05
N LEU A 83 4.14 -15.19 -1.16
CA LEU A 83 3.55 -15.73 -2.39
C LEU A 83 3.97 -17.18 -2.62
N ASP A 84 5.26 -17.50 -2.49
CA ASP A 84 5.81 -18.84 -2.68
C ASP A 84 5.16 -19.86 -1.72
N THR A 85 5.11 -19.52 -0.43
CA THR A 85 4.48 -20.38 0.59
C THR A 85 2.96 -20.47 0.49
N SER A 86 2.34 -19.54 -0.25
CA SER A 86 0.92 -19.53 -0.57
C SER A 86 0.57 -20.21 -1.90
N GLY A 87 1.58 -20.70 -2.65
CA GLY A 87 1.41 -21.31 -3.95
C GLY A 87 0.96 -20.36 -5.05
N LEU A 88 1.21 -19.04 -4.85
CA LEU A 88 0.77 -17.98 -5.77
C LEU A 88 1.89 -17.67 -6.76
N GLN A 89 1.68 -17.99 -8.04
CA GLN A 89 2.69 -17.80 -9.09
C GLN A 89 2.70 -16.34 -9.58
N GLN A 90 1.54 -15.80 -9.89
CA GLN A 90 1.38 -14.44 -10.40
C GLN A 90 0.22 -13.74 -9.69
N VAL A 91 0.35 -12.44 -9.43
CA VAL A 91 -0.61 -11.65 -8.65
C VAL A 91 -0.82 -10.27 -9.25
N VAL A 92 -1.97 -9.65 -8.91
CA VAL A 92 -2.18 -8.21 -9.06
C VAL A 92 -1.83 -7.53 -7.75
N LEU A 93 -0.95 -6.54 -7.77
CA LEU A 93 -0.56 -5.79 -6.57
C LEU A 93 -1.35 -4.50 -6.45
N VAL A 94 -1.91 -4.27 -5.27
CA VAL A 94 -2.57 -3.02 -4.88
C VAL A 94 -1.77 -2.39 -3.74
N GLY A 95 -0.92 -1.43 -4.07
CA GLY A 95 -0.16 -0.66 -3.09
C GLY A 95 -0.90 0.61 -2.68
N HIS A 96 -0.89 0.94 -1.39
CA HIS A 96 -1.38 2.22 -0.88
C HIS A 96 -0.26 2.98 -0.18
N SER A 97 -0.06 4.25 -0.54
CA SER A 97 0.93 5.12 0.10
C SER A 97 2.33 4.46 0.11
N LEU A 98 2.91 4.20 1.28
CA LEU A 98 4.18 3.47 1.42
C LEU A 98 4.16 2.08 0.76
N GLY A 99 3.03 1.37 0.75
CA GLY A 99 2.90 0.07 0.08
C GLY A 99 3.15 0.14 -1.43
N THR A 100 3.07 1.32 -2.04
CA THR A 100 3.39 1.51 -3.46
C THR A 100 4.88 1.37 -3.75
N LEU A 101 5.76 1.73 -2.80
CA LEU A 101 7.20 1.52 -2.91
C LEU A 101 7.53 0.02 -2.98
N ILE A 102 6.85 -0.78 -2.15
CA ILE A 102 7.03 -2.24 -2.13
C ILE A 102 6.47 -2.87 -3.40
N ALA A 103 5.29 -2.40 -3.87
CA ALA A 103 4.67 -2.89 -5.10
C ALA A 103 5.56 -2.62 -6.32
N ALA A 104 6.11 -1.40 -6.44
CA ALA A 104 7.01 -1.04 -7.52
C ALA A 104 8.31 -1.85 -7.49
N ALA A 105 8.94 -1.98 -6.31
CA ALA A 105 10.14 -2.80 -6.13
C ALA A 105 9.88 -4.28 -6.48
N MET A 106 8.72 -4.83 -6.09
CA MET A 106 8.34 -6.20 -6.43
C MET A 106 8.17 -6.39 -7.94
N ALA A 107 7.52 -5.45 -8.63
CA ALA A 107 7.32 -5.51 -10.07
C ALA A 107 8.62 -5.37 -10.86
N ARG A 108 9.57 -4.56 -10.38
CA ARG A 108 10.90 -4.46 -10.99
C ARG A 108 11.74 -5.72 -10.76
N LEU A 109 11.79 -6.20 -9.50
CA LEU A 109 12.68 -7.32 -9.13
C LEU A 109 12.17 -8.70 -9.58
N TYR A 110 10.85 -8.85 -9.67
CA TYR A 110 10.18 -10.11 -9.99
C TYR A 110 9.04 -9.89 -11.00
N PRO A 111 9.36 -9.40 -12.22
CA PRO A 111 8.33 -9.01 -13.20
C PRO A 111 7.41 -10.17 -13.58
N GLU A 112 7.90 -11.40 -13.59
CA GLU A 112 7.12 -12.61 -13.87
C GLU A 112 6.06 -12.91 -12.80
N ARG A 113 6.21 -12.31 -11.60
CA ARG A 113 5.30 -12.52 -10.46
C ARG A 113 4.17 -11.49 -10.42
N VAL A 114 4.25 -10.41 -11.20
CA VAL A 114 3.31 -9.29 -11.14
C VAL A 114 2.56 -9.14 -12.47
N LYS A 115 1.26 -9.47 -12.45
CA LYS A 115 0.38 -9.33 -13.60
C LYS A 115 0.05 -7.87 -13.90
N ALA A 116 -0.21 -7.09 -12.86
CA ALA A 116 -0.54 -5.67 -12.97
C ALA A 116 -0.36 -4.94 -11.62
N LEU A 117 -0.25 -3.61 -11.67
CA LEU A 117 -0.15 -2.72 -10.51
C LEU A 117 -1.34 -1.77 -10.41
N LEU A 118 -1.89 -1.62 -9.20
CA LEU A 118 -2.73 -0.51 -8.80
C LEU A 118 -2.02 0.28 -7.68
N LEU A 119 -1.66 1.53 -7.96
CA LEU A 119 -0.96 2.41 -7.04
C LEU A 119 -1.95 3.47 -6.51
N LEU A 120 -2.38 3.30 -5.26
CA LEU A 120 -3.34 4.19 -4.59
C LEU A 120 -2.60 5.21 -3.73
N SER A 121 -2.85 6.51 -3.96
CA SER A 121 -2.21 7.61 -3.22
C SER A 121 -0.68 7.40 -3.06
N PRO A 122 0.06 7.14 -4.15
CA PRO A 122 1.46 6.73 -4.06
C PRO A 122 2.36 7.80 -3.45
N THR A 123 3.42 7.36 -2.77
CA THR A 123 4.49 8.23 -2.29
C THR A 123 5.75 8.07 -3.14
N ALA A 124 6.45 9.19 -3.37
CA ALA A 124 7.73 9.17 -4.09
C ALA A 124 8.87 8.51 -3.29
N GLY A 125 8.72 8.41 -1.95
CA GLY A 125 9.87 8.23 -1.07
C GLY A 125 10.69 9.50 -0.98
N PHE A 126 11.81 9.46 -0.24
CA PHE A 126 12.67 10.64 -0.08
C PHE A 126 14.03 10.49 -0.77
N GLY A 127 14.45 9.28 -1.09
CA GLY A 127 15.71 9.00 -1.79
C GLY A 127 16.95 9.45 -1.02
N ALA A 128 16.88 9.55 0.30
CA ALA A 128 18.02 9.93 1.13
C ALA A 128 19.10 8.83 1.08
N ALA A 129 20.37 9.22 0.98
CA ALA A 129 21.46 8.26 1.00
C ALA A 129 21.56 7.55 2.37
N PRO A 130 22.09 6.32 2.44
CA PRO A 130 22.22 5.59 3.72
C PRO A 130 22.97 6.34 4.82
N SER A 131 23.93 7.19 4.43
CA SER A 131 24.71 8.03 5.34
C SER A 131 24.01 9.31 5.79
N ASP A 132 22.94 9.70 5.12
CA ASP A 132 22.23 10.95 5.42
C ASP A 132 21.32 10.76 6.65
N PRO A 133 21.05 11.83 7.41
CA PRO A 133 20.04 11.80 8.44
C PRO A 133 18.66 11.49 7.82
N LEU A 134 17.76 10.97 8.64
CA LEU A 134 16.37 10.81 8.20
C LEU A 134 15.76 12.16 7.83
N PRO A 135 15.00 12.25 6.73
CA PRO A 135 14.26 13.46 6.41
C PRO A 135 13.39 13.93 7.58
N ASP A 136 13.31 15.24 7.84
CA ASP A 136 12.61 15.82 9.00
C ASP A 136 11.19 15.31 9.16
N VAL A 137 10.47 15.10 8.05
CA VAL A 137 9.11 14.58 8.07
C VAL A 137 9.07 13.14 8.60
N VAL A 138 10.05 12.30 8.29
CA VAL A 138 10.15 10.93 8.77
C VAL A 138 10.59 10.93 10.23
N ALA A 139 11.69 11.63 10.54
CA ALA A 139 12.20 11.77 11.90
C ALA A 139 11.14 12.32 12.86
N GLY A 140 10.42 13.36 12.45
CA GLY A 140 9.33 13.94 13.24
C GLY A 140 8.19 12.97 13.53
N ARG A 141 7.83 12.09 12.59
CA ARG A 141 6.81 11.04 12.81
C ARG A 141 7.29 9.99 13.82
N LEU A 142 8.52 9.52 13.66
CA LEU A 142 9.11 8.53 14.57
C LEU A 142 9.28 9.08 16.00
N ASN A 143 9.78 10.30 16.12
CA ASN A 143 9.95 10.98 17.41
C ASN A 143 8.61 11.22 18.12
N ALA A 144 7.60 11.68 17.37
CA ALA A 144 6.25 11.88 17.93
C ALA A 144 5.65 10.54 18.40
N PHE A 145 5.78 9.46 17.59
CA PHE A 145 5.33 8.13 17.99
C PHE A 145 6.03 7.63 19.27
N ALA A 146 7.35 7.80 19.35
CA ALA A 146 8.14 7.40 20.52
C ALA A 146 7.76 8.19 21.78
N ALA A 147 7.50 9.49 21.64
CA ALA A 147 7.16 10.36 22.78
C ALA A 147 5.70 10.22 23.22
N GLU A 148 4.76 10.09 22.29
CA GLU A 148 3.33 10.11 22.56
C GLU A 148 2.74 8.71 22.79
N GLY A 149 3.38 7.66 22.23
CA GLY A 149 2.85 6.31 22.13
C GLY A 149 1.77 6.17 21.05
N ALA A 150 1.50 4.93 20.66
CA ALA A 150 0.64 4.61 19.50
C ALA A 150 -0.77 5.20 19.60
N ALA A 151 -1.39 5.18 20.78
CA ALA A 151 -2.77 5.66 20.94
C ALA A 151 -2.90 7.18 20.79
N ALA A 152 -2.01 7.97 21.41
CA ALA A 152 -2.02 9.42 21.29
C ALA A 152 -1.60 9.86 19.88
N TYR A 153 -0.58 9.20 19.31
CA TYR A 153 -0.17 9.39 17.93
C TYR A 153 -1.33 9.19 16.94
N ALA A 154 -2.11 8.11 17.11
CA ALA A 154 -3.28 7.81 16.29
C ALA A 154 -4.35 8.90 16.41
N LYS A 155 -4.70 9.28 17.64
CA LYS A 155 -5.71 10.32 17.91
C LYS A 155 -5.37 11.66 17.24
N ALA A 156 -4.11 12.05 17.27
CA ALA A 156 -3.64 13.32 16.71
C ALA A 156 -3.65 13.34 15.17
N ARG A 157 -3.57 12.18 14.51
CA ARG A 157 -3.28 12.13 13.07
C ARG A 157 -4.37 11.52 12.19
N ALA A 158 -5.23 10.65 12.72
CA ALA A 158 -6.19 9.89 11.92
C ALA A 158 -7.12 10.78 11.09
N ALA A 159 -7.63 11.86 11.67
CA ALA A 159 -8.53 12.79 10.98
C ALA A 159 -7.89 13.47 9.75
N ASN A 160 -6.57 13.65 9.75
CA ASN A 160 -5.85 14.30 8.65
C ASN A 160 -5.79 13.45 7.37
N LEU A 161 -6.06 12.15 7.48
CA LEU A 161 -6.07 11.22 6.34
C LEU A 161 -7.44 11.12 5.66
N VAL A 162 -8.47 11.74 6.23
CA VAL A 162 -9.86 11.61 5.80
C VAL A 162 -10.36 12.96 5.28
N TYR A 163 -10.98 12.96 4.11
CA TYR A 163 -11.73 14.13 3.63
C TYR A 163 -12.99 14.29 4.48
N ASP A 164 -13.28 15.52 4.87
CA ASP A 164 -14.41 15.90 5.74
C ASP A 164 -14.59 14.92 6.94
N PRO A 165 -13.62 14.92 7.87
CA PRO A 165 -13.62 13.97 8.98
C PRO A 165 -14.84 14.12 9.91
N SER A 166 -15.52 15.26 9.86
CA SER A 166 -16.75 15.51 10.64
C SER A 166 -17.91 14.65 10.15
N ARG A 167 -17.97 14.37 8.84
CA ARG A 167 -18.99 13.53 8.21
C ARG A 167 -18.59 12.06 8.12
N HIS A 168 -17.32 11.74 8.32
CA HIS A 168 -16.76 10.40 8.17
C HIS A 168 -16.07 9.91 9.46
N GLY A 169 -16.74 10.10 10.60
CA GLY A 169 -16.19 9.74 11.91
C GLY A 169 -15.91 8.24 12.08
N ASP A 170 -16.63 7.38 11.41
CA ASP A 170 -16.42 5.94 11.36
C ASP A 170 -15.11 5.58 10.63
N VAL A 171 -14.82 6.27 9.52
CA VAL A 171 -13.54 6.14 8.79
C VAL A 171 -12.38 6.63 9.66
N VAL A 172 -12.53 7.80 10.29
CA VAL A 172 -11.52 8.34 11.24
C VAL A 172 -11.25 7.34 12.36
N ALA A 173 -12.30 6.75 12.95
CA ALA A 173 -12.15 5.73 14.00
C ALA A 173 -11.46 4.45 13.48
N SER A 174 -11.74 4.05 12.24
CA SER A 174 -11.07 2.91 11.60
C SER A 174 -9.57 3.17 11.39
N VAL A 175 -9.20 4.33 10.84
CA VAL A 175 -7.80 4.76 10.68
C VAL A 175 -7.10 4.83 12.03
N ALA A 176 -7.74 5.43 13.04
CA ALA A 176 -7.17 5.54 14.39
C ALA A 176 -6.90 4.17 15.03
N ARG A 177 -7.79 3.20 14.86
CA ARG A 177 -7.55 1.82 15.36
C ARG A 177 -6.32 1.18 14.74
N GLY A 178 -6.12 1.34 13.43
CA GLY A 178 -4.93 0.83 12.76
C GLY A 178 -3.64 1.47 13.27
N MET A 179 -3.64 2.79 13.40
CA MET A 179 -2.49 3.52 13.93
C MET A 179 -2.20 3.19 15.40
N ALA A 180 -3.23 2.96 16.22
CA ALA A 180 -3.07 2.61 17.64
C ALA A 180 -2.50 1.20 17.84
N ALA A 181 -2.53 0.34 16.83
CA ALA A 181 -1.96 -1.02 16.85
C ALA A 181 -0.51 -1.08 16.32
N LEU A 182 0.10 0.05 15.98
CA LEU A 182 1.47 0.11 15.48
C LEU A 182 2.48 -0.35 16.53
N ARG A 183 3.47 -1.12 16.09
CA ARG A 183 4.62 -1.55 16.87
C ARG A 183 5.82 -0.66 16.55
N ALA A 184 6.60 -0.31 17.57
CA ALA A 184 7.71 0.63 17.43
C ALA A 184 8.81 0.13 16.45
N ASP A 185 9.13 -1.16 16.52
CA ASP A 185 10.13 -1.81 15.65
C ASP A 185 9.74 -1.72 14.16
N GLY A 186 8.53 -2.18 13.83
CA GLY A 186 8.02 -2.15 12.47
C GLY A 186 7.82 -0.72 11.95
N PHE A 187 7.37 0.20 12.82
CA PHE A 187 7.17 1.59 12.44
C PHE A 187 8.51 2.28 12.13
N ALA A 188 9.57 1.98 12.90
CA ALA A 188 10.92 2.49 12.64
C ALA A 188 11.50 1.92 11.33
N GLN A 189 11.37 0.60 11.11
CA GLN A 189 11.80 -0.06 9.86
C GLN A 189 11.11 0.54 8.63
N ALA A 190 9.79 0.72 8.69
CA ALA A 190 9.03 1.33 7.59
C ALA A 190 9.39 2.81 7.38
N GLY A 191 9.73 3.53 8.45
CA GLY A 191 10.27 4.90 8.37
C GLY A 191 11.61 4.95 7.65
N ALA A 192 12.53 4.03 7.95
CA ALA A 192 13.80 3.91 7.26
C ALA A 192 13.60 3.61 5.75
N MET A 193 12.73 2.65 5.42
CA MET A 193 12.38 2.38 4.02
C MET A 193 11.84 3.63 3.32
N LEU A 194 10.89 4.35 3.92
CA LEU A 194 10.33 5.57 3.34
C LEU A 194 11.39 6.64 3.08
N ALA A 195 12.36 6.78 4.00
CA ALA A 195 13.46 7.74 3.88
C ALA A 195 14.39 7.41 2.72
N ARG A 196 14.69 6.13 2.48
CA ARG A 196 15.69 5.68 1.50
C ARG A 196 15.11 5.39 0.12
N ALA A 197 13.86 4.92 0.04
CA ALA A 197 13.24 4.52 -1.22
C ALA A 197 12.98 5.72 -2.15
N ARG A 198 12.98 5.41 -3.46
CA ARG A 198 12.65 6.34 -4.53
C ARG A 198 11.84 5.59 -5.59
N ILE A 199 10.53 5.82 -5.63
CA ILE A 199 9.61 5.06 -6.49
C ILE A 199 9.94 5.20 -7.98
N PHE A 200 10.50 6.33 -8.39
CA PHE A 200 10.83 6.64 -9.79
C PHE A 200 11.80 5.61 -10.39
N ASP A 201 12.79 5.17 -9.60
CA ASP A 201 13.80 4.21 -10.05
C ASP A 201 13.19 2.83 -10.31
N ASP A 202 12.24 2.42 -9.48
CA ASP A 202 11.53 1.16 -9.66
C ASP A 202 10.50 1.22 -10.80
N LEU A 203 9.71 2.31 -10.88
CA LEU A 203 8.65 2.46 -11.89
C LEU A 203 9.18 2.58 -13.32
N ALA A 204 10.37 3.16 -13.51
CA ALA A 204 11.00 3.25 -14.82
C ALA A 204 11.27 1.88 -15.46
N GLU A 205 11.36 0.83 -14.64
CA GLU A 205 11.68 -0.54 -15.07
C GLU A 205 10.49 -1.52 -14.98
N VAL A 206 9.27 -1.04 -14.65
CA VAL A 206 8.10 -1.92 -14.59
C VAL A 206 7.75 -2.49 -15.97
N GLN A 207 7.31 -3.75 -15.99
CA GLN A 207 6.97 -4.49 -17.20
C GLN A 207 5.53 -5.05 -17.13
N CYS A 208 4.62 -4.32 -16.50
CA CYS A 208 3.23 -4.72 -16.37
C CYS A 208 2.28 -3.52 -16.41
N PRO A 209 1.02 -3.73 -16.81
CA PRO A 209 -0.02 -2.70 -16.77
C PRO A 209 -0.10 -2.04 -15.40
N THR A 210 -0.13 -0.71 -15.38
CA THR A 210 -0.11 0.08 -14.13
C THR A 210 -1.17 1.16 -14.17
N LEU A 211 -2.02 1.19 -13.14
CA LEU A 211 -3.00 2.26 -12.88
C LEU A 211 -2.61 3.02 -11.62
N VAL A 212 -2.67 4.34 -11.69
CA VAL A 212 -2.43 5.23 -10.55
C VAL A 212 -3.73 5.95 -10.19
N ALA A 213 -4.06 5.98 -8.90
CA ALA A 213 -5.23 6.70 -8.41
C ALA A 213 -4.94 7.45 -7.11
N VAL A 214 -5.64 8.57 -6.89
CA VAL A 214 -5.45 9.43 -5.72
C VAL A 214 -6.77 10.07 -5.30
N GLY A 215 -6.96 10.33 -4.01
CA GLY A 215 -8.08 11.12 -3.52
C GLY A 215 -7.94 12.59 -3.92
N ALA A 216 -9.01 13.22 -4.40
CA ALA A 216 -9.00 14.63 -4.81
C ALA A 216 -8.59 15.59 -3.68
N GLN A 217 -8.83 15.22 -2.44
CA GLN A 217 -8.49 16.00 -1.25
C GLN A 217 -7.42 15.33 -0.39
N ASP A 218 -6.57 14.50 -1.00
CA ASP A 218 -5.43 13.89 -0.33
C ASP A 218 -4.40 14.98 0.05
N LYS A 219 -4.19 15.17 1.37
CA LYS A 219 -3.25 16.15 1.92
C LYS A 219 -1.85 15.56 2.19
N VAL A 220 -1.71 14.25 2.11
CA VAL A 220 -0.44 13.55 2.36
C VAL A 220 0.35 13.38 1.06
N THR A 221 -0.32 12.85 0.05
CA THR A 221 0.19 12.72 -1.32
C THR A 221 -0.78 13.40 -2.28
N PRO A 222 -0.76 14.73 -2.35
CA PRO A 222 -1.76 15.46 -3.12
C PRO A 222 -1.61 15.20 -4.63
N PRO A 223 -2.71 15.35 -5.41
CA PRO A 223 -2.76 15.01 -6.84
C PRO A 223 -1.60 15.56 -7.67
N GLU A 224 -1.16 16.79 -7.41
CA GLU A 224 -0.04 17.41 -8.12
C GLU A 224 1.31 16.72 -7.90
N LYS A 225 1.52 16.07 -6.76
CA LYS A 225 2.71 15.25 -6.50
C LYS A 225 2.58 13.85 -7.13
N VAL A 226 1.36 13.30 -7.14
CA VAL A 226 1.10 11.98 -7.74
C VAL A 226 1.23 12.03 -9.26
N ALA A 227 0.89 13.14 -9.90
CA ALA A 227 1.07 13.31 -11.35
C ALA A 227 2.51 13.02 -11.81
N MET A 228 3.52 13.45 -11.04
CA MET A 228 4.92 13.16 -11.35
C MET A 228 5.26 11.66 -11.29
N ILE A 229 4.53 10.89 -10.47
CA ILE A 229 4.73 9.44 -10.34
C ILE A 229 4.16 8.72 -11.57
N VAL A 230 3.04 9.21 -12.12
CA VAL A 230 2.47 8.67 -13.38
C VAL A 230 3.48 8.76 -14.51
N ASP A 231 4.20 9.88 -14.61
CA ASP A 231 5.18 10.11 -15.66
C ASP A 231 6.38 9.15 -15.60
N ALA A 232 6.66 8.58 -14.44
CA ALA A 232 7.72 7.58 -14.27
C ALA A 232 7.33 6.20 -14.81
N VAL A 233 6.03 5.89 -14.93
CA VAL A 233 5.58 4.63 -15.54
C VAL A 233 5.78 4.72 -17.05
N PRO A 234 6.41 3.72 -17.72
CA PRO A 234 6.52 3.70 -19.17
C PRO A 234 5.14 3.81 -19.83
N SER A 235 4.99 4.69 -20.82
CA SER A 235 3.67 5.07 -21.36
C SER A 235 2.85 3.88 -21.90
N HIS A 236 3.50 2.88 -22.46
CA HIS A 236 2.85 1.65 -22.98
C HIS A 236 2.35 0.70 -21.88
N TRP A 237 2.78 0.90 -20.63
CA TRP A 237 2.29 0.16 -19.46
C TRP A 237 1.23 0.94 -18.65
N ARG A 238 0.93 2.19 -19.00
CA ARG A 238 -0.13 2.95 -18.34
C ARG A 238 -1.50 2.45 -18.80
N ILE A 239 -2.34 2.06 -17.86
CA ILE A 239 -3.75 1.71 -18.15
C ILE A 239 -4.52 2.97 -18.56
N GLU A 240 -4.28 4.07 -17.84
CA GLU A 240 -4.81 5.40 -18.15
C GLU A 240 -3.65 6.36 -18.47
N ALA A 241 -3.85 7.29 -19.35
CA ALA A 241 -2.83 8.30 -19.72
C ALA A 241 -2.44 9.21 -18.55
N SER A 242 -3.34 9.36 -17.57
CA SER A 242 -3.14 10.12 -16.32
C SER A 242 -3.66 9.33 -15.13
N MET A 243 -3.47 9.86 -13.92
CA MET A 243 -4.04 9.27 -12.71
C MET A 243 -5.56 9.40 -12.68
N VAL A 244 -6.23 8.45 -12.02
CA VAL A 244 -7.65 8.56 -11.65
C VAL A 244 -7.76 9.38 -10.37
N VAL A 245 -8.50 10.48 -10.43
CA VAL A 245 -8.76 11.33 -9.25
C VAL A 245 -10.12 10.97 -8.67
N VAL A 246 -10.12 10.44 -7.43
CA VAL A 246 -11.34 10.02 -6.73
C VAL A 246 -11.94 11.20 -5.97
N PRO A 247 -13.14 11.69 -6.32
CA PRO A 247 -13.74 12.86 -5.67
C PRO A 247 -14.13 12.58 -4.22
N GLU A 248 -14.20 13.64 -3.41
CA GLU A 248 -14.59 13.58 -1.99
C GLU A 248 -13.82 12.51 -1.21
N CYS A 249 -12.52 12.44 -1.42
CA CYS A 249 -11.64 11.40 -0.88
C CYS A 249 -10.32 12.01 -0.41
N GLY A 250 -9.91 11.68 0.81
CA GLY A 250 -8.61 11.97 1.37
C GLY A 250 -7.60 10.84 1.11
N HIS A 251 -6.56 10.77 1.96
CA HIS A 251 -5.51 9.77 1.86
C HIS A 251 -5.98 8.34 2.17
N ALA A 252 -6.98 8.17 3.05
CA ALA A 252 -7.50 6.85 3.43
C ALA A 252 -8.46 6.26 2.38
N LEU A 253 -8.07 6.24 1.11
CA LEU A 253 -8.91 5.94 -0.05
C LEU A 253 -9.64 4.60 0.08
N THR A 254 -8.97 3.53 0.46
CA THR A 254 -9.54 2.18 0.58
C THR A 254 -10.60 2.07 1.68
N GLN A 255 -10.56 2.97 2.66
CA GLN A 255 -11.52 3.01 3.78
C GLN A 255 -12.63 4.03 3.53
N GLN A 256 -12.31 5.16 2.89
CA GLN A 256 -13.27 6.24 2.65
C GLN A 256 -14.11 6.00 1.39
N ARG A 257 -13.53 5.41 0.35
CA ARG A 257 -14.17 5.11 -0.94
C ARG A 257 -13.97 3.64 -1.34
N PRO A 258 -14.43 2.68 -0.52
CA PRO A 258 -14.16 1.26 -0.74
C PRO A 258 -14.75 0.71 -2.04
N LEU A 259 -15.91 1.23 -2.49
CA LEU A 259 -16.55 0.79 -3.74
C LEU A 259 -15.76 1.27 -4.96
N GLU A 260 -15.32 2.51 -4.95
CA GLU A 260 -14.47 3.09 -5.99
C GLU A 260 -13.12 2.38 -6.03
N ALA A 261 -12.52 2.09 -4.87
CA ALA A 261 -11.29 1.31 -4.79
C ALA A 261 -11.47 -0.10 -5.36
N ALA A 262 -12.58 -0.78 -5.05
CA ALA A 262 -12.90 -2.11 -5.60
C ALA A 262 -13.12 -2.07 -7.11
N LYS A 263 -13.74 -0.99 -7.65
CA LYS A 263 -13.87 -0.78 -9.09
C LYS A 263 -12.50 -0.63 -9.76
N LEU A 264 -11.61 0.19 -9.21
CA LEU A 264 -10.24 0.34 -9.72
C LEU A 264 -9.48 -0.99 -9.73
N VAL A 265 -9.69 -1.84 -8.72
CA VAL A 265 -9.12 -3.21 -8.72
C VAL A 265 -9.67 -4.02 -9.90
N ALA A 266 -10.99 -3.98 -10.14
CA ALA A 266 -11.59 -4.69 -11.26
C ALA A 266 -11.04 -4.18 -12.61
N ASP A 267 -10.93 -2.85 -12.78
CA ASP A 267 -10.40 -2.22 -14.00
C ASP A 267 -8.97 -2.72 -14.31
N VAL A 268 -8.13 -2.90 -13.27
CA VAL A 268 -6.75 -3.41 -13.41
C VAL A 268 -6.70 -4.92 -13.66
N VAL A 269 -7.54 -5.70 -12.99
CA VAL A 269 -7.59 -7.17 -13.16
C VAL A 269 -8.06 -7.54 -14.56
N ASP A 270 -9.05 -6.80 -15.08
CA ASP A 270 -9.69 -7.06 -16.39
C ASP A 270 -8.94 -6.42 -17.55
N PHE A 271 -7.96 -5.56 -17.28
CA PHE A 271 -7.16 -4.92 -18.31
C PHE A 271 -6.40 -5.96 -19.14
N GLN A 272 -6.64 -5.93 -20.45
CA GLN A 272 -5.89 -6.72 -21.41
C GLN A 272 -4.91 -5.78 -22.13
N ALA A 273 -3.62 -6.00 -21.92
CA ALA A 273 -2.62 -5.26 -22.69
C ALA A 273 -2.88 -5.51 -24.19
N PRO A 274 -2.82 -4.47 -25.04
CA PRO A 274 -2.87 -4.67 -26.48
C PRO A 274 -1.79 -5.67 -26.88
N SER A 275 -2.15 -6.62 -27.75
CA SER A 275 -1.18 -7.58 -28.31
C SER A 275 -0.04 -6.82 -28.97
N PRO A 276 1.22 -7.24 -28.79
CA PRO A 276 2.38 -6.58 -29.39
C PRO A 276 2.35 -6.59 -30.90
#